data_ac8a0d732b3cfab301a3651ec22e6ace
#
_entry.id   ac8a0d732b3cfab301a3651ec22e6ace
#
_cell.length_a   1.000
_cell.length_b   1.000
_cell.length_c   1.000
_cell.angle_alpha   90.00
_cell.angle_beta   90.00
_cell.angle_gamma   90.00
#
_symmetry.space_group_name_H-M   'P 1'
#
loop_
_entity.id
_entity.type
_entity.pdbx_description
1 polymer ?
#
loop_
_entity_poly.entity_id
_entity_poly.type
_entity_poly.pdbx_seq_one_letter_code
_entity_poly.pdbx_strand_id
1 'polypeptide(L)'
;MFRTRATALASLAAAGMLLLSACNGATTASSAPTAGAADLSFRSGTAQQNHAQPNTGDLAPGAAPAAAARKPVARTWVQLSAGRAGALDPVVLNGAGFTLYRFDNDSANPSRSTCFDACASTWPPYLVAKGGKVFIDGIRKSAIGFVPRDGAFQVTIGGWPVYLFSKDTEPGDTNGQGVGGTWFGVTPDGQKAGRAAGGGQNGQNGGQNDGASPSAAPATSATFFDSANFADPAEGITGPGCRPVRFSGSLQISGFAKIWDGPDCTGTSLVVQGDVNDLSAIGFPAVKSVRFFN
;
A
#
# COMPACT_ATOMS: atom_id res chain seq x y z
N MET A 1 11.55 79.77 23.16
CA MET A 1 11.02 80.68 22.12
C MET A 1 10.13 79.85 21.21
N PHE A 2 8.85 80.23 21.18
CA PHE A 2 7.87 80.17 20.11
C PHE A 2 7.77 78.88 19.26
N ARG A 3 6.67 78.32 18.91
CA ARG A 3 5.17 78.48 19.02
C ARG A 3 4.53 77.29 18.36
N THR A 4 3.57 76.69 19.08
CA THR A 4 2.30 76.17 18.59
C THR A 4 1.98 76.27 17.10
N ARG A 5 1.40 75.21 16.53
CA ARG A 5 0.01 75.23 16.00
C ARG A 5 -0.48 73.83 15.64
N ALA A 6 -1.61 73.54 16.21
CA ALA A 6 -2.52 72.44 15.88
C ALA A 6 -3.32 72.80 14.61
N THR A 7 -3.73 71.86 13.85
CA THR A 7 -5.02 71.87 13.11
C THR A 7 -5.57 70.48 12.95
N ALA A 8 -6.82 70.39 13.30
CA ALA A 8 -7.72 69.24 13.31
C ALA A 8 -8.47 69.09 11.98
N LEU A 9 -9.29 68.03 11.91
CA LEU A 9 -10.43 67.72 11.02
C LEU A 9 -10.04 66.96 9.74
N ALA A 10 -10.75 65.94 9.30
CA ALA A 10 -12.16 65.55 9.44
C ALA A 10 -12.37 64.07 9.13
N SER A 11 -13.34 63.53 9.79
CA SER A 11 -14.04 62.26 9.60
C SER A 11 -14.66 62.10 8.19
N LEU A 12 -14.60 60.91 7.63
CA LEU A 12 -15.64 60.40 6.70
C LEU A 12 -15.90 58.93 6.94
N ALA A 13 -17.06 58.64 7.47
CA ALA A 13 -17.64 57.30 7.59
C ALA A 13 -18.14 56.86 6.20
N ALA A 14 -17.75 55.68 5.73
CA ALA A 14 -18.41 55.00 4.65
C ALA A 14 -18.89 53.64 5.16
N ALA A 15 -20.20 53.52 5.38
CA ALA A 15 -20.90 52.30 5.66
C ALA A 15 -20.98 51.46 4.38
N GLY A 16 -20.26 50.36 4.32
CA GLY A 16 -20.40 49.35 3.28
C GLY A 16 -21.18 48.13 3.83
N MET A 17 -22.40 47.93 3.35
CA MET A 17 -23.21 46.74 3.61
C MET A 17 -22.57 45.51 3.00
N LEU A 18 -22.21 44.56 3.86
CA LEU A 18 -21.82 43.21 3.46
C LEU A 18 -23.08 42.35 3.36
N LEU A 19 -23.47 42.01 2.15
CA LEU A 19 -24.47 40.97 1.88
C LEU A 19 -23.90 39.61 2.28
N LEU A 20 -24.42 39.01 3.34
CA LEU A 20 -24.17 37.60 3.65
C LEU A 20 -24.94 36.73 2.63
N SER A 21 -24.24 36.18 1.68
CA SER A 21 -24.74 35.08 0.87
C SER A 21 -24.51 33.78 1.68
N ALA A 22 -25.56 33.27 2.29
CA ALA A 22 -25.55 31.96 2.92
C ALA A 22 -25.62 30.89 1.82
N CYS A 23 -24.45 30.37 1.39
CA CYS A 23 -24.39 29.12 0.68
C CYS A 23 -24.32 27.98 1.69
N ASN A 24 -25.44 27.28 1.79
CA ASN A 24 -25.56 26.04 2.53
C ASN A 24 -24.79 24.94 1.76
N GLY A 25 -23.49 24.85 1.99
CA GLY A 25 -22.62 23.82 1.44
C GLY A 25 -22.36 22.76 2.50
N ALA A 26 -22.82 21.55 2.26
CA ALA A 26 -22.49 20.39 3.06
C ALA A 26 -20.99 20.31 3.27
N THR A 27 -20.53 20.52 4.49
CA THR A 27 -19.14 20.29 4.89
C THR A 27 -18.87 18.79 4.88
N THR A 28 -18.32 18.30 3.77
CA THR A 28 -17.56 17.05 3.80
C THR A 28 -16.41 17.29 4.76
N ALA A 29 -16.44 16.62 5.90
CA ALA A 29 -15.33 16.62 6.85
C ALA A 29 -14.10 16.01 6.16
N SER A 30 -13.28 16.87 5.58
CA SER A 30 -11.94 16.50 5.14
C SER A 30 -11.14 16.26 6.41
N SER A 31 -10.77 15.00 6.67
CA SER A 31 -9.89 14.66 7.76
C SER A 31 -8.59 15.47 7.59
N ALA A 32 -8.33 16.38 8.52
CA ALA A 32 -7.10 17.16 8.51
C ALA A 32 -5.90 16.20 8.52
N PRO A 33 -4.86 16.40 7.69
CA PRO A 33 -3.67 15.59 7.75
C PRO A 33 -3.06 15.70 9.15
N THR A 34 -2.77 14.56 9.77
CA THR A 34 -2.09 14.49 11.06
C THR A 34 -0.79 15.29 11.01
N ALA A 35 -0.57 16.18 11.97
CA ALA A 35 0.64 16.98 12.05
C ALA A 35 1.88 16.06 12.00
N GLY A 36 2.76 16.28 11.00
CA GLY A 36 3.94 15.47 10.73
C GLY A 36 3.80 14.45 9.60
N ALA A 37 2.59 14.09 9.16
CA ALA A 37 2.40 13.29 7.95
C ALA A 37 2.61 14.11 6.66
N ALA A 38 2.75 15.43 6.78
CA ALA A 38 3.04 16.34 5.66
C ALA A 38 4.40 16.05 4.97
N ASP A 39 5.34 15.41 5.69
CA ASP A 39 6.66 15.06 5.15
C ASP A 39 6.66 13.79 4.31
N LEU A 40 5.55 13.03 4.28
CA LEU A 40 5.45 11.81 3.49
C LEU A 40 5.26 12.13 2.01
N SER A 41 6.00 11.47 1.16
CA SER A 41 5.89 11.62 -0.29
C SER A 41 5.05 10.50 -0.91
N PHE A 42 4.09 10.88 -1.74
CA PHE A 42 3.19 9.93 -2.42
C PHE A 42 3.60 9.75 -3.89
N ARG A 43 3.50 8.53 -4.39
CA ARG A 43 3.72 8.15 -5.78
C ARG A 43 2.62 7.21 -6.24
N SER A 44 2.06 7.45 -7.41
CA SER A 44 1.13 6.53 -8.06
C SER A 44 1.90 5.35 -8.66
N GLY A 45 1.27 4.18 -8.65
CA GLY A 45 1.86 2.92 -9.11
C GLY A 45 2.68 2.22 -8.04
N THR A 46 3.26 1.09 -8.41
CA THR A 46 4.06 0.25 -7.50
C THR A 46 5.44 0.86 -7.19
N ALA A 47 6.05 0.38 -6.11
CA ALA A 47 7.43 0.72 -5.75
C ALA A 47 8.41 0.38 -6.89
N GLN A 48 8.18 -0.76 -7.56
CA GLN A 48 8.98 -1.22 -8.69
C GLN A 48 8.86 -0.28 -9.89
N GLN A 49 7.63 0.09 -10.30
CA GLN A 49 7.40 1.07 -11.38
C GLN A 49 8.04 2.43 -11.08
N ASN A 50 8.23 2.75 -9.81
CA ASN A 50 8.87 3.97 -9.34
C ASN A 50 10.36 3.79 -8.99
N HIS A 51 10.99 2.71 -9.44
CA HIS A 51 12.41 2.42 -9.24
C HIS A 51 12.87 2.51 -7.77
N ALA A 52 12.05 2.01 -6.84
CA ALA A 52 12.43 1.92 -5.44
C ALA A 52 13.62 0.98 -5.29
N GLN A 53 14.57 1.36 -4.41
CA GLN A 53 15.78 0.57 -4.19
C GLN A 53 15.45 -0.84 -3.70
N PRO A 54 16.08 -1.88 -4.26
CA PRO A 54 15.95 -3.26 -3.79
C PRO A 54 16.33 -3.39 -2.31
N ASN A 55 15.78 -4.38 -1.65
CA ASN A 55 16.05 -4.65 -0.23
C ASN A 55 15.79 -3.47 0.72
N THR A 56 14.91 -2.54 0.34
CA THR A 56 14.48 -1.43 1.18
C THR A 56 12.96 -1.44 1.37
N GLY A 57 12.44 -0.62 2.28
CA GLY A 57 11.01 -0.48 2.50
C GLY A 57 10.31 -1.80 2.80
N ASP A 58 9.27 -2.13 2.06
CA ASP A 58 8.54 -3.40 2.20
C ASP A 58 9.36 -4.64 1.81
N LEU A 59 10.42 -4.45 1.02
CA LEU A 59 11.31 -5.51 0.57
C LEU A 59 12.59 -5.60 1.42
N ALA A 60 12.71 -4.80 2.48
CA ALA A 60 13.88 -4.82 3.35
C ALA A 60 14.02 -6.17 4.08
N PRO A 61 15.25 -6.64 4.32
CA PRO A 61 15.47 -7.77 5.22
C PRO A 61 14.79 -7.52 6.56
N GLY A 62 13.97 -8.46 7.01
CA GLY A 62 13.18 -8.34 8.26
C GLY A 62 11.89 -7.53 8.14
N ALA A 63 11.49 -7.06 6.95
CA ALA A 63 10.19 -6.42 6.74
C ALA A 63 9.02 -7.41 6.64
N ALA A 64 9.29 -8.70 6.44
CA ALA A 64 8.26 -9.74 6.44
C ALA A 64 7.54 -9.82 7.79
N PRO A 65 6.24 -10.16 7.82
CA PRO A 65 5.43 -10.17 9.04
C PRO A 65 6.03 -11.01 10.17
N ALA A 66 6.49 -12.21 9.88
CA ALA A 66 7.08 -13.11 10.86
C ALA A 66 8.38 -12.58 11.49
N ALA A 67 9.20 -11.89 10.70
CA ALA A 67 10.42 -11.25 11.19
C ALA A 67 10.13 -9.99 12.00
N ALA A 68 9.13 -9.22 11.61
CA ALA A 68 8.70 -7.99 12.28
C ALA A 68 7.98 -8.25 13.61
N ALA A 69 7.55 -9.48 13.89
CA ALA A 69 6.81 -9.84 15.11
C ALA A 69 7.58 -9.52 16.41
N ARG A 70 8.91 -9.49 16.36
CA ARG A 70 9.76 -9.18 17.55
C ARG A 70 9.85 -7.69 17.85
N LYS A 71 9.82 -6.83 16.83
CA LYS A 71 9.83 -5.39 16.94
C LYS A 71 9.24 -4.78 15.66
N PRO A 72 8.20 -3.95 15.75
CA PRO A 72 7.66 -3.26 14.59
C PRO A 72 8.74 -2.44 13.88
N VAL A 73 8.83 -2.56 12.55
CA VAL A 73 9.83 -1.88 11.73
C VAL A 73 9.18 -0.76 10.94
N ALA A 74 9.66 0.47 11.16
CA ALA A 74 9.29 1.61 10.31
C ALA A 74 10.07 1.53 8.98
N ARG A 75 9.34 1.48 7.88
CA ARG A 75 9.89 1.30 6.53
C ARG A 75 10.20 2.64 5.88
N THR A 76 11.29 2.73 5.14
CA THR A 76 11.63 3.94 4.35
C THR A 76 10.63 4.20 3.24
N TRP A 77 9.96 3.17 2.79
CA TRP A 77 8.78 3.26 1.93
C TRP A 77 7.82 2.10 2.20
N VAL A 78 6.56 2.35 1.92
CA VAL A 78 5.46 1.40 1.98
C VAL A 78 4.72 1.42 0.66
N GLN A 79 4.14 0.30 0.25
CA GLN A 79 3.24 0.21 -0.90
C GLN A 79 1.88 -0.30 -0.46
N LEU A 80 0.85 0.29 -1.02
CA LEU A 80 -0.54 -0.08 -0.81
C LEU A 80 -1.14 -0.41 -2.17
N SER A 81 -1.38 -1.69 -2.43
CA SER A 81 -1.95 -2.17 -3.69
C SER A 81 -3.30 -2.83 -3.46
N ALA A 82 -4.30 -2.43 -4.24
CA ALA A 82 -5.54 -3.19 -4.32
C ALA A 82 -5.28 -4.48 -5.10
N GLY A 83 -5.67 -5.62 -4.54
CA GLY A 83 -5.40 -6.91 -5.16
C GLY A 83 -6.28 -8.02 -4.60
N ARG A 84 -5.81 -9.24 -4.82
CA ARG A 84 -6.43 -10.46 -4.31
C ARG A 84 -5.41 -11.24 -3.47
N ALA A 85 -5.86 -11.83 -2.36
CA ALA A 85 -5.10 -12.78 -1.57
C ALA A 85 -6.01 -13.93 -1.13
N GLY A 86 -5.65 -15.15 -1.48
CA GLY A 86 -6.49 -16.32 -1.22
C GLY A 86 -7.92 -16.12 -1.73
N ALA A 87 -8.90 -16.17 -0.83
CA ALA A 87 -10.31 -15.94 -1.15
C ALA A 87 -10.77 -14.48 -0.97
N LEU A 88 -9.86 -13.56 -0.62
CA LEU A 88 -10.19 -12.15 -0.42
C LEU A 88 -10.00 -11.37 -1.72
N ASP A 89 -11.08 -10.69 -2.18
CA ASP A 89 -11.08 -9.88 -3.38
C ASP A 89 -12.21 -8.83 -3.30
N PRO A 90 -11.89 -7.51 -3.30
CA PRO A 90 -10.54 -6.95 -3.20
C PRO A 90 -10.00 -6.96 -1.77
N VAL A 91 -8.68 -6.97 -1.65
CA VAL A 91 -7.96 -6.76 -0.38
C VAL A 91 -6.73 -5.90 -0.62
N VAL A 92 -6.25 -5.20 0.38
CA VAL A 92 -5.02 -4.40 0.25
C VAL A 92 -3.81 -5.25 0.62
N LEU A 93 -2.80 -5.18 -0.25
CA LEU A 93 -1.51 -5.84 -0.10
C LEU A 93 -0.41 -4.79 0.07
N ASN A 94 0.65 -5.15 0.80
CA ASN A 94 1.86 -4.35 0.85
C ASN A 94 2.77 -4.62 -0.37
N GLY A 95 3.90 -3.92 -0.48
CA GLY A 95 4.84 -4.06 -1.60
C GLY A 95 5.56 -5.42 -1.68
N ALA A 96 5.48 -6.23 -0.62
CA ALA A 96 5.97 -7.60 -0.60
C ALA A 96 4.85 -8.64 -0.81
N GLY A 97 3.62 -8.20 -1.13
CA GLY A 97 2.49 -9.08 -1.41
C GLY A 97 1.78 -9.64 -0.17
N PHE A 98 2.12 -9.16 1.04
CA PHE A 98 1.43 -9.58 2.26
C PHE A 98 0.13 -8.84 2.45
N THR A 99 -0.88 -9.55 2.95
CA THR A 99 -2.20 -9.00 3.26
C THR A 99 -2.13 -7.99 4.40
N LEU A 100 -2.81 -6.86 4.24
CA LEU A 100 -3.02 -5.90 5.29
C LEU A 100 -4.38 -6.15 5.98
N TYR A 101 -4.36 -6.07 7.30
CA TYR A 101 -5.51 -6.33 8.15
C TYR A 101 -5.93 -5.10 8.92
N ARG A 102 -7.22 -5.01 9.22
CA ARG A 102 -7.80 -4.06 10.18
C ARG A 102 -8.26 -4.81 11.42
N PHE A 103 -8.30 -4.10 12.55
CA PHE A 103 -8.76 -4.60 13.84
C PHE A 103 -10.07 -3.91 14.24
N ASP A 104 -11.11 -4.69 14.56
CA ASP A 104 -12.42 -4.13 14.90
C ASP A 104 -12.46 -3.36 16.22
N ASN A 105 -11.52 -3.63 17.13
CA ASN A 105 -11.42 -2.88 18.39
C ASN A 105 -10.68 -1.54 18.21
N ASP A 106 -10.09 -1.28 17.05
CA ASP A 106 -9.56 0.02 16.68
C ASP A 106 -10.70 0.99 16.34
N SER A 107 -10.38 2.23 16.08
CA SER A 107 -11.33 3.25 15.64
C SER A 107 -10.88 3.88 14.32
N ALA A 108 -11.85 4.11 13.43
CA ALA A 108 -11.62 4.81 12.17
C ALA A 108 -11.84 6.33 12.28
N ASN A 109 -12.68 6.77 13.20
CA ASN A 109 -13.01 8.19 13.39
C ASN A 109 -13.22 8.52 14.87
N PRO A 110 -12.25 9.19 15.54
CA PRO A 110 -10.89 9.44 15.03
C PRO A 110 -10.09 8.16 14.85
N SER A 111 -9.18 8.14 13.89
CA SER A 111 -8.28 6.99 13.66
C SER A 111 -7.42 6.73 14.90
N ARG A 112 -7.55 5.54 15.48
CA ARG A 112 -6.81 5.15 16.69
C ARG A 112 -6.57 3.65 16.74
N SER A 113 -5.31 3.27 16.99
CA SER A 113 -4.90 1.91 17.25
C SER A 113 -5.09 1.55 18.74
N THR A 114 -5.50 0.32 19.01
CA THR A 114 -5.59 -0.28 20.36
C THR A 114 -4.69 -1.49 20.51
N CYS A 115 -4.01 -1.93 19.44
CA CYS A 115 -3.13 -3.08 19.43
C CYS A 115 -1.69 -2.68 19.75
N PHE A 116 -1.25 -2.90 20.98
CA PHE A 116 0.10 -2.63 21.51
C PHE A 116 0.71 -3.90 22.13
N ASP A 117 1.96 -3.83 22.52
CA ASP A 117 2.70 -4.87 23.27
C ASP A 117 2.56 -6.27 22.64
N ALA A 118 2.03 -7.24 23.37
CA ALA A 118 1.85 -8.61 22.90
C ALA A 118 0.94 -8.70 21.65
N CYS A 119 -0.06 -7.83 21.56
CA CYS A 119 -0.89 -7.70 20.35
C CYS A 119 -0.03 -7.31 19.15
N ALA A 120 0.81 -6.28 19.29
CA ALA A 120 1.67 -5.79 18.21
C ALA A 120 2.77 -6.79 17.80
N SER A 121 3.10 -7.74 18.66
CA SER A 121 4.01 -8.85 18.33
C SER A 121 3.35 -9.87 17.40
N THR A 122 2.07 -10.13 17.60
CA THR A 122 1.27 -11.01 16.72
C THR A 122 0.78 -10.29 15.48
N TRP A 123 0.42 -9.01 15.62
CA TRP A 123 -0.10 -8.14 14.60
C TRP A 123 0.80 -6.91 14.45
N PRO A 124 1.94 -7.04 13.77
CA PRO A 124 2.85 -5.93 13.58
C PRO A 124 2.16 -4.76 12.87
N PRO A 125 2.16 -3.54 13.46
CA PRO A 125 1.59 -2.38 12.81
C PRO A 125 2.37 -2.07 11.52
N TYR A 126 1.66 -1.69 10.48
CA TYR A 126 2.26 -1.34 9.20
C TYR A 126 2.74 0.11 9.26
N LEU A 127 4.06 0.28 9.42
CA LEU A 127 4.67 1.57 9.72
C LEU A 127 5.49 2.11 8.55
N VAL A 128 5.35 3.41 8.29
CA VAL A 128 6.23 4.20 7.42
C VAL A 128 7.04 5.18 8.27
N ALA A 129 8.34 5.31 7.98
CA ALA A 129 9.23 6.24 8.64
C ALA A 129 8.86 7.69 8.30
N LYS A 130 9.23 8.64 9.16
CA LYS A 130 9.14 10.07 8.85
C LYS A 130 9.96 10.37 7.59
N GLY A 131 9.43 11.19 6.69
CA GLY A 131 10.03 11.46 5.39
C GLY A 131 10.00 10.30 4.39
N GLY A 132 9.30 9.22 4.73
CA GLY A 132 9.19 8.03 3.89
C GLY A 132 8.33 8.25 2.64
N LYS A 133 8.31 7.23 1.77
CA LYS A 133 7.52 7.23 0.53
C LYS A 133 6.33 6.29 0.66
N VAL A 134 5.23 6.66 0.03
CA VAL A 134 4.00 5.85 -0.05
C VAL A 134 3.66 5.65 -1.51
N PHE A 135 3.79 4.41 -1.98
CA PHE A 135 3.39 4.00 -3.32
C PHE A 135 1.94 3.52 -3.29
N ILE A 136 1.14 3.98 -4.24
CA ILE A 136 -0.30 3.72 -4.27
C ILE A 136 -0.68 3.13 -5.61
N ASP A 137 -1.26 1.93 -5.57
CA ASP A 137 -1.71 1.21 -6.74
C ASP A 137 -3.14 0.70 -6.52
N GLY A 138 -4.09 1.19 -7.33
CA GLY A 138 -5.50 0.80 -7.24
C GLY A 138 -6.25 1.30 -5.98
N ILE A 139 -5.66 2.21 -5.18
CA ILE A 139 -6.28 2.78 -3.98
C ILE A 139 -6.35 4.30 -4.10
N ARG A 140 -7.48 4.88 -3.71
CA ARG A 140 -7.61 6.34 -3.69
C ARG A 140 -6.75 6.95 -2.59
N LYS A 141 -5.93 7.94 -2.92
CA LYS A 141 -5.10 8.66 -1.94
C LYS A 141 -5.91 9.19 -0.75
N SER A 142 -7.14 9.64 -0.98
CA SER A 142 -8.04 10.14 0.07
C SER A 142 -8.47 9.08 1.09
N ALA A 143 -8.36 7.79 0.76
CA ALA A 143 -8.62 6.69 1.70
C ALA A 143 -7.42 6.40 2.61
N ILE A 144 -6.23 6.92 2.30
CA ILE A 144 -5.01 6.66 3.04
C ILE A 144 -4.76 7.78 4.04
N GLY A 145 -4.57 7.41 5.29
CA GLY A 145 -4.22 8.30 6.38
C GLY A 145 -3.10 7.72 7.24
N PHE A 146 -2.76 8.43 8.32
CA PHE A 146 -1.66 8.07 9.20
C PHE A 146 -1.96 8.46 10.63
N VAL A 147 -1.55 7.61 11.58
CA VAL A 147 -1.53 7.93 13.00
C VAL A 147 -0.10 7.85 13.53
N PRO A 148 0.35 8.79 14.38
CA PRO A 148 1.67 8.73 14.99
C PRO A 148 1.82 7.45 15.83
N ARG A 149 2.93 6.73 15.68
CA ARG A 149 3.25 5.55 16.46
C ARG A 149 4.76 5.32 16.55
N ASP A 150 5.30 5.22 17.75
CA ASP A 150 6.70 4.85 18.02
C ASP A 150 7.75 5.64 17.21
N GLY A 151 7.52 6.96 17.03
CA GLY A 151 8.41 7.84 16.26
C GLY A 151 8.26 7.75 14.74
N ALA A 152 7.33 6.92 14.25
CA ALA A 152 6.95 6.73 12.86
C ALA A 152 5.45 7.01 12.65
N PHE A 153 4.92 6.61 11.51
CA PHE A 153 3.51 6.71 11.20
C PHE A 153 2.94 5.31 10.89
N GLN A 154 1.89 4.92 11.61
CA GLN A 154 1.09 3.77 11.22
C GLN A 154 0.12 4.17 10.10
N VAL A 155 0.11 3.41 9.03
CA VAL A 155 -0.80 3.61 7.90
C VAL A 155 -2.22 3.31 8.32
N THR A 156 -3.18 4.11 7.82
CA THR A 156 -4.61 3.84 7.94
C THR A 156 -5.26 3.79 6.57
N ILE A 157 -6.30 2.97 6.41
CA ILE A 157 -7.11 2.87 5.20
C ILE A 157 -8.57 3.06 5.59
N GLY A 158 -9.26 4.03 4.98
CA GLY A 158 -10.61 4.41 5.40
C GLY A 158 -10.68 4.82 6.87
N GLY A 159 -9.58 5.37 7.41
CA GLY A 159 -9.42 5.71 8.82
C GLY A 159 -8.98 4.55 9.73
N TRP A 160 -9.09 3.30 9.31
CA TRP A 160 -8.70 2.14 10.11
C TRP A 160 -7.19 1.93 10.11
N PRO A 161 -6.51 1.86 11.28
CA PRO A 161 -5.13 1.43 11.37
C PRO A 161 -4.93 0.05 10.75
N VAL A 162 -3.84 -0.15 10.01
CA VAL A 162 -3.59 -1.43 9.35
C VAL A 162 -2.33 -2.11 9.86
N TYR A 163 -2.36 -3.45 9.77
CA TYR A 163 -1.39 -4.36 10.37
C TYR A 163 -1.02 -5.46 9.39
N LEU A 164 0.11 -6.08 9.66
CA LEU A 164 0.50 -7.38 9.12
C LEU A 164 0.11 -8.48 10.13
N PHE A 165 0.14 -9.73 9.71
CA PHE A 165 -0.05 -10.87 10.61
C PHE A 165 1.22 -11.71 10.65
N SER A 166 1.76 -11.97 11.87
CA SER A 166 3.04 -12.66 12.03
C SER A 166 3.06 -14.11 11.54
N LYS A 167 1.88 -14.69 11.31
CA LYS A 167 1.74 -16.06 10.76
C LYS A 167 1.50 -16.07 9.25
N ASP A 168 1.41 -14.91 8.60
CA ASP A 168 1.51 -14.82 7.15
C ASP A 168 2.99 -14.91 6.79
N THR A 169 3.40 -16.06 6.29
CA THR A 169 4.81 -16.38 6.00
C THR A 169 5.15 -16.20 4.53
N GLU A 170 4.14 -16.25 3.67
CA GLU A 170 4.27 -16.10 2.22
C GLU A 170 3.35 -14.99 1.70
N PRO A 171 3.76 -14.27 0.65
CA PRO A 171 2.87 -13.34 -0.06
C PRO A 171 1.58 -14.04 -0.49
N GLY A 172 0.45 -13.36 -0.32
CA GLY A 172 -0.87 -13.93 -0.62
C GLY A 172 -1.50 -14.74 0.51
N ASP A 173 -0.78 -14.97 1.61
CA ASP A 173 -1.36 -15.58 2.82
C ASP A 173 -2.49 -14.70 3.37
N THR A 174 -3.52 -15.38 3.92
CA THR A 174 -4.68 -14.75 4.57
C THR A 174 -4.99 -15.41 5.90
N ASN A 175 -3.96 -15.92 6.61
CA ASN A 175 -4.12 -16.65 7.88
C ASN A 175 -4.68 -15.76 9.00
N GLY A 176 -4.63 -14.43 8.81
CA GLY A 176 -5.21 -13.44 9.72
C GLY A 176 -6.72 -13.24 9.56
N GLN A 177 -7.32 -13.73 8.47
CA GLN A 177 -8.74 -13.50 8.19
C GLN A 177 -9.65 -14.17 9.22
N GLY A 178 -10.48 -13.37 9.90
CA GLY A 178 -11.47 -13.84 10.87
C GLY A 178 -10.87 -14.25 12.23
N VAL A 179 -9.58 -14.03 12.47
CA VAL A 179 -8.95 -14.40 13.75
C VAL A 179 -9.61 -13.65 14.90
N GLY A 180 -10.02 -14.42 15.93
CA GLY A 180 -10.73 -13.91 17.09
C GLY A 180 -12.06 -13.21 16.79
N GLY A 181 -12.59 -13.32 15.58
CA GLY A 181 -13.80 -12.62 15.13
C GLY A 181 -13.65 -11.11 14.99
N THR A 182 -12.43 -10.58 15.13
CA THR A 182 -12.14 -9.14 15.17
C THR A 182 -11.09 -8.66 14.18
N TRP A 183 -10.36 -9.58 13.54
CA TRP A 183 -9.32 -9.27 12.55
C TRP A 183 -9.77 -9.64 11.14
N PHE A 184 -9.67 -8.72 10.21
CA PHE A 184 -10.13 -8.93 8.83
C PHE A 184 -9.18 -8.24 7.85
N GLY A 185 -8.92 -8.88 6.71
CA GLY A 185 -8.30 -8.19 5.59
C GLY A 185 -9.02 -6.88 5.30
N VAL A 186 -8.30 -5.85 4.91
CA VAL A 186 -8.87 -4.53 4.64
C VAL A 186 -9.03 -4.32 3.14
N THR A 187 -10.20 -3.80 2.72
CA THR A 187 -10.45 -3.39 1.32
C THR A 187 -9.84 -2.01 1.03
N PRO A 188 -9.70 -1.61 -0.25
CA PRO A 188 -9.17 -0.29 -0.64
C PRO A 188 -9.91 0.91 -0.07
N ASP A 189 -11.14 0.74 0.38
CA ASP A 189 -11.99 1.77 1.03
C ASP A 189 -12.05 1.63 2.56
N GLY A 190 -11.30 0.66 3.14
CA GLY A 190 -11.20 0.46 4.58
C GLY A 190 -12.25 -0.48 5.17
N GLN A 191 -13.09 -1.13 4.34
CA GLN A 191 -14.06 -2.11 4.82
C GLN A 191 -13.38 -3.45 5.10
N LYS A 192 -14.11 -4.40 5.69
CA LYS A 192 -13.66 -5.78 5.86
C LYS A 192 -13.64 -6.47 4.51
N ALA A 193 -12.52 -7.05 4.13
CA ALA A 193 -12.47 -7.89 2.94
C ALA A 193 -13.30 -9.16 3.16
N GLY A 194 -14.14 -9.45 2.18
CA GLY A 194 -14.95 -10.66 2.13
C GLY A 194 -14.34 -11.70 1.18
N ARG A 195 -15.00 -12.85 1.09
CA ARG A 195 -14.73 -13.77 0.00
C ARG A 195 -15.04 -13.09 -1.32
N ALA A 196 -14.19 -13.33 -2.34
CA ALA A 196 -14.55 -13.01 -3.71
C ALA A 196 -15.97 -13.55 -3.97
N ALA A 197 -16.87 -12.70 -4.44
CA ALA A 197 -18.24 -13.12 -4.76
C ALA A 197 -18.17 -14.15 -5.90
N GLY A 198 -18.17 -15.40 -5.51
CA GLY A 198 -18.51 -16.50 -6.41
C GLY A 198 -20.00 -16.39 -6.73
N GLY A 199 -20.33 -15.90 -7.88
CA GLY A 199 -21.59 -15.78 -8.58
C GLY A 199 -22.89 -15.89 -7.77
N GLY A 200 -23.64 -14.79 -7.68
CA GLY A 200 -25.01 -14.75 -7.15
C GLY A 200 -25.56 -13.34 -7.06
N GLN A 201 -25.98 -12.82 -8.17
CA GLN A 201 -27.05 -11.85 -8.53
C GLN A 201 -27.40 -10.65 -7.66
N ASN A 202 -27.42 -9.53 -8.36
CA ASN A 202 -28.33 -8.37 -8.38
C ASN A 202 -27.94 -7.13 -7.59
N GLY A 203 -27.71 -6.10 -8.39
CA GLY A 203 -27.77 -4.69 -8.02
C GLY A 203 -27.17 -3.79 -9.09
N GLN A 204 -27.96 -3.56 -10.17
CA GLN A 204 -27.65 -2.57 -11.22
C GLN A 204 -27.39 -1.20 -10.64
N ASN A 205 -26.32 -0.52 -11.01
CA ASN A 205 -26.39 0.71 -11.76
C ASN A 205 -25.03 1.15 -12.30
N GLY A 206 -25.09 1.53 -13.55
CA GLY A 206 -24.06 1.82 -14.47
C GLY A 206 -23.31 3.12 -14.23
N GLY A 207 -22.22 3.24 -14.94
CA GLY A 207 -21.53 4.52 -15.17
C GLY A 207 -20.04 4.37 -15.40
N GLN A 208 -19.68 4.14 -16.65
CA GLN A 208 -18.52 4.63 -17.39
C GLN A 208 -17.08 4.37 -16.88
N ASN A 209 -16.41 3.71 -17.78
CA ASN A 209 -14.95 3.55 -17.96
C ASN A 209 -14.14 4.81 -17.69
N ASP A 210 -13.14 4.65 -16.81
CA ASP A 210 -11.86 5.30 -16.99
C ASP A 210 -10.78 4.32 -16.48
N GLY A 211 -9.78 4.07 -17.32
CA GLY A 211 -8.78 3.05 -17.27
C GLY A 211 -8.10 2.81 -15.92
N ALA A 212 -8.64 1.88 -15.16
CA ALA A 212 -7.96 1.28 -14.03
C ALA A 212 -7.15 0.08 -14.54
N SER A 213 -5.83 0.14 -14.39
CA SER A 213 -4.98 -1.05 -14.50
C SER A 213 -5.52 -2.15 -13.56
N PRO A 214 -5.57 -3.40 -14.00
CA PRO A 214 -6.10 -4.49 -13.20
C PRO A 214 -5.29 -4.64 -11.91
N SER A 215 -5.99 -4.74 -10.77
CA SER A 215 -5.41 -5.10 -9.47
C SER A 215 -4.58 -6.37 -9.64
N ALA A 216 -3.31 -6.32 -9.24
CA ALA A 216 -2.42 -7.46 -9.41
C ALA A 216 -2.89 -8.63 -8.52
N ALA A 217 -3.41 -9.67 -9.15
CA ALA A 217 -3.60 -10.96 -8.52
C ALA A 217 -2.26 -11.72 -8.46
N PRO A 218 -2.10 -12.73 -7.57
CA PRO A 218 -0.99 -13.65 -7.70
C PRO A 218 -0.92 -14.20 -9.11
N ALA A 219 0.25 -14.14 -9.71
CA ALA A 219 0.45 -14.73 -11.03
C ALA A 219 0.42 -16.26 -10.93
N THR A 220 -0.16 -16.89 -11.92
CA THR A 220 -0.13 -18.36 -12.09
C THR A 220 0.89 -18.79 -13.12
N SER A 221 1.42 -17.82 -13.87
CA SER A 221 2.42 -18.02 -14.91
C SER A 221 3.24 -16.77 -15.15
N ALA A 222 4.43 -16.94 -15.73
CA ALA A 222 5.30 -15.86 -16.17
C ALA A 222 6.09 -16.29 -17.40
N THR A 223 6.50 -15.34 -18.23
CA THR A 223 7.45 -15.56 -19.33
C THR A 223 8.76 -14.84 -19.01
N PHE A 224 9.84 -15.59 -18.95
CA PHE A 224 11.18 -15.06 -18.76
C PHE A 224 11.92 -15.01 -20.09
N PHE A 225 12.63 -13.94 -20.34
CA PHE A 225 13.41 -13.70 -21.55
C PHE A 225 14.90 -13.64 -21.21
N ASP A 226 15.74 -14.06 -22.14
CA ASP A 226 17.18 -14.05 -21.97
C ASP A 226 17.75 -12.62 -21.89
N SER A 227 17.14 -11.72 -22.62
CA SER A 227 17.61 -10.32 -22.74
C SER A 227 16.57 -9.33 -22.22
N ALA A 228 17.00 -8.09 -21.99
CA ALA A 228 16.12 -6.98 -21.67
C ALA A 228 15.12 -6.68 -22.79
N ASN A 229 14.03 -5.98 -22.46
CA ASN A 229 12.98 -5.56 -23.39
C ASN A 229 12.26 -6.72 -24.09
N PHE A 230 12.10 -7.85 -23.40
CA PHE A 230 11.34 -9.02 -23.85
C PHE A 230 11.86 -9.63 -25.15
N ALA A 231 13.18 -9.63 -25.32
CA ALA A 231 13.82 -10.20 -26.49
C ALA A 231 14.08 -11.69 -26.31
N ASP A 232 13.79 -12.48 -27.36
CA ASP A 232 14.01 -13.92 -27.42
C ASP A 232 15.49 -14.31 -27.25
N PRO A 233 15.77 -15.52 -26.75
CA PRO A 233 14.84 -16.61 -26.45
C PRO A 233 14.06 -16.37 -25.15
N ALA A 234 12.88 -17.01 -25.06
CA ALA A 234 11.99 -16.92 -23.92
C ALA A 234 11.58 -18.30 -23.40
N GLU A 235 11.19 -18.36 -22.13
CA GLU A 235 10.56 -19.53 -21.52
C GLU A 235 9.31 -19.14 -20.73
N GLY A 236 8.23 -19.89 -20.94
CA GLY A 236 7.02 -19.77 -20.13
C GLY A 236 7.06 -20.73 -18.96
N ILE A 237 6.81 -20.23 -17.75
CA ILE A 237 6.79 -21.01 -16.51
C ILE A 237 5.39 -20.93 -15.90
N THR A 238 4.85 -22.08 -15.49
CA THR A 238 3.50 -22.17 -14.88
C THR A 238 3.48 -23.15 -13.73
N GLY A 239 2.43 -23.07 -12.92
CA GLY A 239 2.09 -24.03 -11.87
C GLY A 239 2.62 -23.68 -10.49
N PRO A 240 2.08 -24.33 -9.45
CA PRO A 240 2.35 -24.01 -8.06
C PRO A 240 3.77 -24.39 -7.64
N GLY A 241 4.20 -23.81 -6.53
CA GLY A 241 5.48 -24.11 -5.88
C GLY A 241 6.66 -23.39 -6.52
N CYS A 242 7.87 -23.82 -6.13
CA CYS A 242 9.11 -23.30 -6.65
C CYS A 242 9.41 -23.89 -8.04
N ARG A 243 9.70 -23.05 -9.02
CA ARG A 243 10.00 -23.45 -10.38
C ARG A 243 11.39 -22.92 -10.80
N PRO A 244 12.21 -23.72 -11.45
CA PRO A 244 13.48 -23.24 -11.98
C PRO A 244 13.28 -22.23 -13.10
N VAL A 245 14.20 -21.27 -13.21
CA VAL A 245 14.24 -20.24 -14.25
C VAL A 245 15.59 -20.32 -14.95
N ARG A 246 15.53 -20.29 -16.29
CA ARG A 246 16.72 -20.33 -17.14
C ARG A 246 17.16 -18.93 -17.59
N PHE A 247 16.22 -18.09 -17.93
CA PHE A 247 16.44 -16.76 -18.49
C PHE A 247 16.16 -15.67 -17.47
N SER A 248 16.97 -14.63 -17.44
CA SER A 248 16.90 -13.58 -16.41
C SER A 248 17.14 -12.16 -16.94
N GLY A 249 16.91 -11.92 -18.23
CA GLY A 249 17.03 -10.58 -18.82
C GLY A 249 15.81 -9.70 -18.56
N SER A 250 14.61 -10.21 -18.85
CA SER A 250 13.35 -9.54 -18.59
C SER A 250 12.23 -10.52 -18.27
N LEU A 251 11.11 -10.01 -17.79
CA LEU A 251 9.98 -10.80 -17.29
C LEU A 251 8.67 -10.19 -17.70
N GLN A 252 7.79 -11.00 -18.33
CA GLN A 252 6.39 -10.68 -18.50
C GLN A 252 5.53 -11.48 -17.52
N ILE A 253 4.69 -10.79 -16.77
CA ILE A 253 3.86 -11.42 -15.75
C ILE A 253 2.58 -10.61 -15.51
N SER A 254 1.44 -11.29 -15.54
CA SER A 254 0.17 -10.69 -15.14
C SER A 254 -0.09 -11.02 -13.67
N GLY A 255 0.10 -10.01 -12.78
CA GLY A 255 0.02 -10.20 -11.35
C GLY A 255 1.38 -10.10 -10.67
N PHE A 256 1.56 -10.82 -9.55
CA PHE A 256 2.83 -10.82 -8.84
C PHE A 256 3.36 -12.25 -8.60
N ALA A 257 4.69 -12.37 -8.52
CA ALA A 257 5.39 -13.58 -8.13
C ALA A 257 6.65 -13.24 -7.33
N LYS A 258 7.22 -14.22 -6.67
CA LYS A 258 8.50 -14.07 -5.98
C LYS A 258 9.58 -14.79 -6.79
N ILE A 259 10.71 -14.12 -7.00
CA ILE A 259 11.86 -14.63 -7.72
C ILE A 259 13.07 -14.71 -6.80
N TRP A 260 14.02 -15.63 -7.09
CA TRP A 260 15.25 -15.84 -6.33
C TRP A 260 16.46 -15.94 -7.24
N ASP A 261 17.62 -15.51 -6.71
CA ASP A 261 18.92 -15.67 -7.36
C ASP A 261 19.54 -17.06 -7.14
N GLY A 262 18.94 -17.88 -6.28
CA GLY A 262 19.33 -19.27 -6.02
C GLY A 262 18.29 -20.28 -6.56
N PRO A 263 18.71 -21.56 -6.73
CA PRO A 263 17.78 -22.63 -7.09
C PRO A 263 16.80 -22.93 -5.96
N ASP A 264 15.69 -23.59 -6.27
CA ASP A 264 14.73 -24.11 -5.31
C ASP A 264 14.23 -23.06 -4.30
N CYS A 265 14.04 -21.80 -4.76
CA CYS A 265 13.59 -20.66 -3.96
C CYS A 265 14.51 -20.34 -2.77
N THR A 266 15.80 -20.43 -2.98
CA THR A 266 16.84 -20.09 -2.01
C THR A 266 17.61 -18.83 -2.41
N GLY A 267 18.35 -18.26 -1.45
CA GLY A 267 19.16 -17.05 -1.69
C GLY A 267 18.38 -15.76 -1.53
N THR A 268 18.85 -14.71 -2.21
CA THR A 268 18.20 -13.40 -2.23
C THR A 268 16.92 -13.48 -3.04
N SER A 269 15.88 -12.83 -2.58
CA SER A 269 14.57 -12.87 -3.25
C SER A 269 13.98 -11.49 -3.45
N LEU A 270 13.15 -11.36 -4.49
CA LEU A 270 12.41 -10.16 -4.82
C LEU A 270 10.98 -10.54 -5.23
N VAL A 271 10.00 -9.81 -4.74
CA VAL A 271 8.64 -9.86 -5.29
C VAL A 271 8.57 -8.94 -6.50
N VAL A 272 8.16 -9.48 -7.62
CA VAL A 272 7.94 -8.75 -8.87
C VAL A 272 6.45 -8.67 -9.15
N GLN A 273 6.00 -7.51 -9.64
CA GLN A 273 4.60 -7.25 -9.97
C GLN A 273 4.53 -6.56 -11.33
N GLY A 274 3.78 -7.17 -12.25
CA GLY A 274 3.73 -6.70 -13.63
C GLY A 274 5.04 -6.90 -14.38
N ASP A 275 5.07 -6.48 -15.63
CA ASP A 275 6.18 -6.67 -16.54
C ASP A 275 7.46 -5.93 -16.10
N VAL A 276 8.60 -6.56 -16.25
CA VAL A 276 9.93 -6.03 -15.93
C VAL A 276 10.78 -6.05 -17.18
N ASN A 277 11.03 -4.90 -17.76
CA ASN A 277 11.80 -4.76 -19.01
C ASN A 277 13.28 -5.15 -18.86
N ASP A 278 13.83 -5.00 -17.66
CA ASP A 278 15.21 -5.32 -17.34
C ASP A 278 15.34 -5.69 -15.86
N LEU A 279 15.56 -6.97 -15.59
CA LEU A 279 15.73 -7.50 -14.24
C LEU A 279 17.01 -6.97 -13.57
N SER A 280 18.05 -6.67 -14.35
CA SER A 280 19.29 -6.10 -13.83
C SER A 280 19.09 -4.65 -13.33
N ALA A 281 18.24 -3.87 -14.00
CA ALA A 281 17.91 -2.50 -13.62
C ALA A 281 17.20 -2.38 -12.28
N ILE A 282 16.51 -3.46 -11.86
CA ILE A 282 15.88 -3.54 -10.54
C ILE A 282 16.77 -4.22 -9.49
N GLY A 283 18.06 -4.40 -9.80
CA GLY A 283 19.05 -5.00 -8.90
C GLY A 283 18.96 -6.53 -8.80
N PHE A 284 18.36 -7.21 -9.79
CA PHE A 284 18.19 -8.66 -9.81
C PHE A 284 18.70 -9.29 -11.12
N PRO A 285 20.02 -9.22 -11.38
CA PRO A 285 20.62 -9.60 -12.69
C PRO A 285 20.61 -11.12 -12.95
N ALA A 286 20.31 -11.92 -11.94
CA ALA A 286 20.27 -13.37 -12.07
C ALA A 286 19.04 -13.92 -11.34
N VAL A 287 18.13 -14.53 -12.08
CA VAL A 287 16.99 -15.28 -11.54
C VAL A 287 17.26 -16.77 -11.76
N LYS A 288 17.12 -17.58 -10.72
CA LYS A 288 17.30 -19.04 -10.80
C LYS A 288 16.01 -19.79 -10.47
N SER A 289 15.10 -19.16 -9.77
CA SER A 289 13.80 -19.75 -9.46
C SER A 289 12.71 -18.71 -9.25
N VAL A 290 11.47 -19.14 -9.47
CA VAL A 290 10.25 -18.35 -9.29
C VAL A 290 9.20 -19.16 -8.53
N ARG A 291 8.42 -18.50 -7.70
CA ARG A 291 7.25 -19.09 -7.05
C ARG A 291 6.02 -18.27 -7.36
N PHE A 292 5.00 -18.97 -7.84
CA PHE A 292 3.66 -18.44 -7.99
C PHE A 292 2.84 -18.76 -6.75
N PHE A 293 1.99 -17.84 -6.35
CA PHE A 293 1.13 -17.96 -5.17
C PHE A 293 -0.26 -18.40 -5.64
N ASN A 294 -0.75 -19.49 -5.07
CA ASN A 294 -2.09 -20.04 -5.37
C ASN A 294 -3.11 -19.49 -4.38
#